data_31c94eee2c2d24e6addd6be05956f90c
#
_entry.id   31c94eee2c2d24e6addd6be05956f90c
#
_cell.length_a   1.000
_cell.length_b   1.000
_cell.length_c   1.000
_cell.angle_alpha   90.00
_cell.angle_beta   90.00
_cell.angle_gamma   90.00
#
_symmetry.space_group_name_H-M   'P 1'
#
loop_
_entity.id
_entity.type
_entity.pdbx_description
1 polymer ?
#
loop_
_entity_poly.entity_id
_entity_poly.type
_entity_poly.pdbx_seq_one_letter_code
_entity_poly.pdbx_strand_id
1 'polypeptide(L)'
;MEKTNNASLYWYVFYNDQLLLQKKADGYVIPCTDEAPVTVARSLPVEMQDGTMAMAAFTDAPLEETDVFMPMGLRASYDHIDRYSYDQAGKAYEIVYWDQHSRFCPVCGTPTELKGPIMKKCPHCGNEMFPSVSPAVLVLIRKGEEILLVHARNFRGTFHGLVPPPGGNEPAPPATPISSAC
;
A
#
# COMPACT_ATOMS: atom_id res chain seq x y z
N MET A 1 15.79 -30.84 -21.80
CA MET A 1 15.96 -30.04 -20.59
C MET A 1 15.77 -28.58 -21.01
N GLU A 2 14.50 -28.15 -20.99
CA GLU A 2 14.16 -26.75 -21.23
C GLU A 2 14.67 -25.92 -20.06
N LYS A 3 15.59 -25.01 -20.33
CA LYS A 3 15.92 -23.94 -19.41
C LYS A 3 14.69 -23.02 -19.39
N THR A 4 13.85 -23.17 -18.39
CA THR A 4 12.89 -22.15 -18.00
C THR A 4 13.70 -20.90 -17.72
N ASN A 5 13.58 -19.92 -18.62
CA ASN A 5 14.14 -18.58 -18.44
C ASN A 5 13.29 -17.93 -17.33
N ASN A 6 13.65 -18.19 -16.08
CA ASN A 6 12.97 -17.62 -14.93
C ASN A 6 13.45 -16.15 -14.88
N ALA A 7 12.64 -15.25 -15.39
CA ALA A 7 12.92 -13.82 -15.30
C ALA A 7 12.76 -13.40 -13.84
N SER A 8 13.79 -12.80 -13.27
CA SER A 8 13.74 -12.26 -11.91
C SER A 8 12.60 -11.26 -11.78
N LEU A 9 11.79 -11.39 -10.74
CA LEU A 9 10.64 -10.55 -10.45
C LEU A 9 10.90 -9.69 -9.21
N TYR A 10 10.32 -8.51 -9.16
CA TYR A 10 10.26 -7.72 -7.94
C TYR A 10 9.30 -8.35 -6.96
N TRP A 11 9.71 -8.44 -5.67
CA TRP A 11 8.95 -9.01 -4.59
C TRP A 11 8.64 -7.97 -3.53
N TYR A 12 7.38 -7.60 -3.43
CA TYR A 12 6.85 -6.76 -2.36
C TYR A 12 6.29 -7.68 -1.26
N VAL A 13 7.14 -7.99 -0.27
CA VAL A 13 6.78 -8.91 0.83
C VAL A 13 6.49 -8.12 2.08
N PHE A 14 5.35 -8.42 2.70
CA PHE A 14 4.86 -7.71 3.88
C PHE A 14 4.64 -8.65 5.07
N TYR A 15 4.88 -8.12 6.25
CA TYR A 15 4.40 -8.62 7.53
C TYR A 15 3.78 -7.46 8.29
N ASN A 16 2.48 -7.50 8.56
CA ASN A 16 1.71 -6.34 9.02
C ASN A 16 1.95 -5.12 8.09
N ASP A 17 2.45 -4.01 8.65
CA ASP A 17 2.81 -2.79 7.91
C ASP A 17 4.29 -2.71 7.53
N GLN A 18 5.06 -3.77 7.79
CA GLN A 18 6.48 -3.83 7.43
C GLN A 18 6.68 -4.39 6.02
N LEU A 19 7.50 -3.70 5.24
CA LEU A 19 7.97 -4.09 3.91
C LEU A 19 9.38 -4.67 4.02
N LEU A 20 9.64 -5.79 3.36
CA LEU A 20 10.97 -6.36 3.25
C LEU A 20 11.76 -5.61 2.17
N LEU A 21 12.88 -5.01 2.55
CA LEU A 21 13.81 -4.35 1.66
C LEU A 21 15.12 -5.12 1.56
N GLN A 22 15.77 -5.05 0.41
CA GLN A 22 17.13 -5.58 0.22
C GLN A 22 18.16 -4.47 0.47
N LYS A 23 19.16 -4.78 1.29
CA LYS A 23 20.30 -3.90 1.55
C LYS A 23 21.20 -3.81 0.33
N LYS A 24 21.64 -2.61 -0.03
CA LYS A 24 22.64 -2.31 -1.07
C LYS A 24 23.69 -1.36 -0.49
N ALA A 25 24.80 -1.17 -1.19
CA ALA A 25 25.88 -0.28 -0.73
C ALA A 25 25.39 1.15 -0.46
N ASP A 26 24.46 1.64 -1.27
CA ASP A 26 23.99 3.03 -1.24
C ASP A 26 22.54 3.17 -0.71
N GLY A 27 22.00 2.15 -0.01
CA GLY A 27 20.65 2.23 0.56
C GLY A 27 19.86 0.93 0.45
N TYR A 28 18.57 1.06 0.16
CA TYR A 28 17.64 -0.06 0.12
C TYR A 28 16.89 -0.11 -1.20
N VAL A 29 16.56 -1.33 -1.65
CA VAL A 29 15.77 -1.56 -2.86
C VAL A 29 14.72 -2.63 -2.61
N ILE A 30 13.72 -2.73 -3.49
CA ILE A 30 12.79 -3.86 -3.52
C ILE A 30 13.57 -5.10 -3.98
N PRO A 31 13.48 -6.24 -3.28
CA PRO A 31 14.11 -7.50 -3.70
C PRO A 31 13.68 -7.88 -5.13
N CYS A 32 14.66 -8.23 -5.97
CA CYS A 32 14.43 -8.71 -7.32
C CYS A 32 15.11 -10.07 -7.47
N THR A 33 14.30 -11.13 -7.42
CA THR A 33 14.77 -12.52 -7.34
C THR A 33 13.86 -13.46 -8.13
N ASP A 34 14.37 -14.63 -8.49
CA ASP A 34 13.63 -15.65 -9.24
C ASP A 34 12.55 -16.34 -8.38
N GLU A 35 12.78 -16.37 -7.07
CA GLU A 35 11.89 -16.95 -6.07
C GLU A 35 11.63 -15.95 -4.94
N ALA A 36 10.61 -16.21 -4.12
CA ALA A 36 10.32 -15.37 -2.97
C ALA A 36 11.54 -15.30 -2.02
N PRO A 37 11.97 -14.10 -1.61
CA PRO A 37 13.17 -13.91 -0.78
C PRO A 37 13.03 -14.50 0.62
N VAL A 38 11.82 -14.76 1.07
CA VAL A 38 11.47 -15.42 2.34
C VAL A 38 10.26 -16.31 2.12
N THR A 39 9.98 -17.20 3.09
CA THR A 39 8.75 -18.01 3.05
C THR A 39 7.52 -17.12 3.13
N VAL A 40 6.64 -17.24 2.16
CA VAL A 40 5.39 -16.46 2.09
C VAL A 40 4.18 -17.40 2.19
N ALA A 41 3.17 -16.96 2.91
CA ALA A 41 1.93 -17.72 3.05
C ALA A 41 1.08 -17.68 1.76
N ARG A 42 1.13 -16.53 1.07
CA ARG A 42 0.40 -16.30 -0.17
C ARG A 42 1.05 -15.17 -0.97
N SER A 43 1.03 -15.29 -2.29
CA SER A 43 1.48 -14.25 -3.20
C SER A 43 0.48 -14.05 -4.34
N LEU A 44 0.44 -12.83 -4.86
CA LEU A 44 -0.39 -12.41 -5.98
C LEU A 44 0.46 -11.69 -7.02
N PRO A 45 0.26 -11.95 -8.31
CA PRO A 45 0.87 -11.13 -9.35
C PRO A 45 0.20 -9.75 -9.36
N VAL A 46 1.01 -8.72 -9.42
CA VAL A 46 0.56 -7.32 -9.48
C VAL A 46 1.24 -6.64 -10.65
N GLU A 47 0.46 -6.06 -11.54
CA GLU A 47 0.96 -5.22 -12.62
C GLU A 47 1.35 -3.85 -12.05
N MET A 48 2.58 -3.44 -12.26
CA MET A 48 3.12 -2.16 -11.83
C MET A 48 2.69 -1.02 -12.78
N GLN A 49 2.98 0.21 -12.40
CA GLN A 49 2.55 1.38 -13.16
C GLN A 49 3.18 1.46 -14.57
N ASP A 50 4.35 0.88 -14.74
CA ASP A 50 5.08 0.79 -16.02
C ASP A 50 4.70 -0.44 -16.87
N GLY A 51 3.71 -1.24 -16.42
CA GLY A 51 3.28 -2.47 -17.06
C GLY A 51 4.14 -3.70 -16.71
N THR A 52 5.18 -3.56 -15.89
CA THR A 52 5.94 -4.73 -15.42
C THR A 52 5.13 -5.55 -14.41
N MET A 53 5.36 -6.86 -14.40
CA MET A 53 4.75 -7.74 -13.41
C MET A 53 5.68 -7.89 -12.20
N ALA A 54 5.11 -7.78 -11.02
CA ALA A 54 5.78 -8.04 -9.76
C ALA A 54 4.94 -8.99 -8.91
N MET A 55 5.52 -9.50 -7.83
CA MET A 55 4.83 -10.33 -6.86
C MET A 55 4.60 -9.55 -5.56
N ALA A 56 3.36 -9.48 -5.13
CA ALA A 56 3.00 -8.97 -3.82
C ALA A 56 2.64 -10.15 -2.91
N ALA A 57 3.21 -10.18 -1.72
CA ALA A 57 3.08 -11.33 -0.83
C ALA A 57 2.94 -10.89 0.64
N PHE A 58 2.25 -11.74 1.40
CA PHE A 58 2.20 -11.65 2.86
C PHE A 58 2.86 -12.88 3.47
N THR A 59 3.61 -12.66 4.56
CA THR A 59 4.13 -13.73 5.40
C THR A 59 3.42 -13.74 6.75
N ASP A 60 3.20 -14.94 7.29
CA ASP A 60 2.61 -15.12 8.63
C ASP A 60 3.69 -15.04 9.73
N ALA A 61 4.96 -15.18 9.38
CA ALA A 61 6.07 -15.04 10.29
C ALA A 61 6.63 -13.59 10.28
N PRO A 62 7.05 -13.06 11.44
CA PRO A 62 7.75 -11.79 11.49
C PRO A 62 8.95 -11.76 10.54
N LEU A 63 9.12 -10.63 9.86
CA LEU A 63 10.31 -10.40 9.05
C LEU A 63 11.48 -10.06 9.97
N GLU A 64 12.60 -10.72 9.75
CA GLU A 64 13.83 -10.49 10.53
C GLU A 64 14.85 -9.72 9.71
N GLU A 65 15.60 -8.87 10.39
CA GLU A 65 16.77 -8.22 9.79
C GLU A 65 17.90 -9.25 9.61
N THR A 66 18.49 -9.24 8.43
CA THR A 66 19.64 -10.09 8.08
C THR A 66 20.74 -9.24 7.47
N ASP A 67 21.87 -9.84 7.09
CA ASP A 67 22.92 -9.14 6.36
C ASP A 67 22.44 -8.64 4.98
N VAL A 68 21.43 -9.30 4.40
CA VAL A 68 20.90 -9.01 3.06
C VAL A 68 19.61 -8.22 3.10
N PHE A 69 18.77 -8.43 4.10
CA PHE A 69 17.42 -7.87 4.17
C PHE A 69 17.19 -7.01 5.40
N MET A 70 16.33 -6.01 5.22
CA MET A 70 15.88 -5.07 6.25
C MET A 70 14.37 -4.96 6.20
N PRO A 71 13.64 -5.42 7.24
CA PRO A 71 12.24 -5.08 7.43
C PRO A 71 12.08 -3.61 7.82
N MET A 72 11.23 -2.90 7.14
CA MET A 72 10.99 -1.47 7.43
C MET A 72 9.50 -1.17 7.34
N GLY A 73 8.97 -0.37 8.27
CA GLY A 73 7.59 0.11 8.18
C GLY A 73 7.34 0.79 6.82
N LEU A 74 6.24 0.43 6.13
CA LEU A 74 5.96 0.93 4.78
C LEU A 74 6.02 2.47 4.72
N ARG A 75 5.48 3.17 5.70
CA ARG A 75 5.55 4.64 5.76
C ARG A 75 6.98 5.15 5.93
N ALA A 76 7.79 4.48 6.77
CA ALA A 76 9.18 4.87 7.00
C ALA A 76 10.05 4.64 5.76
N SER A 77 9.71 3.66 4.92
CA SER A 77 10.48 3.36 3.71
C SER A 77 10.48 4.51 2.68
N TYR A 78 9.57 5.48 2.80
CA TYR A 78 9.51 6.67 1.94
C TYR A 78 10.83 7.44 1.85
N ASP A 79 11.55 7.54 2.97
CA ASP A 79 12.82 8.27 3.04
C ASP A 79 14.04 7.39 2.66
N HIS A 80 13.82 6.11 2.33
CA HIS A 80 14.89 5.13 2.18
C HIS A 80 14.92 4.42 0.81
N ILE A 81 13.84 4.48 0.04
CA ILE A 81 13.74 3.95 -1.32
C ILE A 81 13.29 5.03 -2.29
N ASP A 82 13.48 4.80 -3.59
CA ASP A 82 13.04 5.74 -4.60
C ASP A 82 11.50 5.88 -4.62
N ARG A 83 11.03 7.02 -5.09
CA ARG A 83 9.60 7.37 -5.08
C ARG A 83 8.74 6.38 -5.86
N TYR A 84 9.21 5.90 -6.99
CA TYR A 84 8.48 4.94 -7.81
C TYR A 84 8.29 3.63 -7.02
N SER A 85 9.38 3.06 -6.48
CA SER A 85 9.33 1.84 -5.66
C SER A 85 8.40 1.99 -4.45
N TYR A 86 8.39 3.17 -3.80
CA TYR A 86 7.47 3.45 -2.69
C TYR A 86 6.00 3.45 -3.12
N ASP A 87 5.66 4.14 -4.22
CA ASP A 87 4.29 4.19 -4.72
C ASP A 87 3.80 2.80 -5.16
N GLN A 88 4.69 1.99 -5.78
CA GLN A 88 4.38 0.60 -6.13
C GLN A 88 4.24 -0.30 -4.89
N ALA A 89 5.03 -0.08 -3.84
CA ALA A 89 4.88 -0.80 -2.57
C ALA A 89 3.53 -0.50 -1.91
N GLY A 90 3.06 0.74 -1.97
CA GLY A 90 1.72 1.13 -1.53
C GLY A 90 0.62 0.36 -2.26
N LYS A 91 0.69 0.32 -3.61
CA LYS A 91 -0.24 -0.45 -4.45
C LYS A 91 -0.21 -1.96 -4.13
N ALA A 92 0.98 -2.53 -4.00
CA ALA A 92 1.16 -3.93 -3.68
C ALA A 92 0.58 -4.26 -2.29
N TYR A 93 0.82 -3.41 -1.30
CA TYR A 93 0.26 -3.56 0.04
C TYR A 93 -1.27 -3.54 0.05
N GLU A 94 -1.88 -2.60 -0.66
CA GLU A 94 -3.34 -2.49 -0.75
C GLU A 94 -3.98 -3.75 -1.35
N ILE A 95 -3.39 -4.31 -2.40
CA ILE A 95 -3.88 -5.53 -3.04
C ILE A 95 -3.79 -6.75 -2.12
N VAL A 96 -2.67 -6.97 -1.44
CA VAL A 96 -2.54 -8.12 -0.53
C VAL A 96 -3.36 -7.92 0.75
N TYR A 97 -3.49 -6.69 1.23
CA TYR A 97 -4.38 -6.35 2.34
C TYR A 97 -5.85 -6.67 1.99
N TRP A 98 -6.31 -6.23 0.83
CA TRP A 98 -7.65 -6.56 0.33
C TRP A 98 -7.84 -8.07 0.18
N ASP A 99 -6.86 -8.80 -0.38
CA ASP A 99 -6.94 -10.25 -0.53
C ASP A 99 -7.12 -10.96 0.82
N GLN A 100 -6.38 -10.53 1.83
CA GLN A 100 -6.50 -11.09 3.18
C GLN A 100 -7.85 -10.80 3.84
N HIS A 101 -8.40 -9.58 3.66
CA HIS A 101 -9.63 -9.13 4.31
C HIS A 101 -10.91 -9.48 3.53
N SER A 102 -10.77 -10.05 2.34
CA SER A 102 -11.88 -10.50 1.51
C SER A 102 -11.90 -12.02 1.29
N ARG A 103 -11.40 -12.81 2.25
CA ARG A 103 -11.41 -14.27 2.17
C ARG A 103 -12.79 -14.88 2.18
N PHE A 104 -13.73 -14.22 2.83
CA PHE A 104 -15.11 -14.66 2.97
C PHE A 104 -16.07 -13.61 2.43
N CYS A 105 -17.16 -14.07 1.84
CA CYS A 105 -18.21 -13.20 1.32
C CYS A 105 -18.92 -12.47 2.46
N PRO A 106 -19.02 -11.12 2.45
CA PRO A 106 -19.69 -10.36 3.50
C PRO A 106 -21.22 -10.57 3.51
N VAL A 107 -21.79 -11.15 2.43
CA VAL A 107 -23.23 -11.40 2.31
C VAL A 107 -23.64 -12.76 2.89
N CYS A 108 -22.87 -13.82 2.61
CA CYS A 108 -23.27 -15.19 2.96
C CYS A 108 -22.20 -16.00 3.69
N GLY A 109 -21.03 -15.43 3.98
CA GLY A 109 -19.96 -16.09 4.71
C GLY A 109 -19.17 -17.16 3.93
N THR A 110 -19.55 -17.46 2.68
CA THR A 110 -18.85 -18.47 1.86
C THR A 110 -17.46 -18.01 1.49
N PRO A 111 -16.43 -18.89 1.47
CA PRO A 111 -15.10 -18.54 0.96
C PRO A 111 -15.17 -17.99 -0.46
N THR A 112 -14.38 -16.97 -0.74
CA THR A 112 -14.36 -16.28 -2.02
C THR A 112 -13.28 -16.81 -2.94
N GLU A 113 -13.48 -16.64 -4.23
CA GLU A 113 -12.54 -17.05 -5.27
C GLU A 113 -12.01 -15.85 -6.04
N LEU A 114 -10.71 -15.84 -6.30
CA LEU A 114 -10.09 -14.84 -7.18
C LEU A 114 -10.50 -15.13 -8.63
N LYS A 115 -11.13 -14.18 -9.30
CA LYS A 115 -11.58 -14.30 -10.70
C LYS A 115 -10.87 -13.33 -11.63
N GLY A 116 -10.06 -12.44 -11.10
CA GLY A 116 -9.26 -11.46 -11.85
C GLY A 116 -8.16 -10.89 -10.97
N PRO A 117 -7.30 -10.04 -11.50
CA PRO A 117 -6.17 -9.47 -10.75
C PRO A 117 -6.61 -8.66 -9.52
N ILE A 118 -7.79 -8.03 -9.59
CA ILE A 118 -8.36 -7.19 -8.52
C ILE A 118 -9.85 -7.53 -8.29
N MET A 119 -10.30 -8.76 -8.60
CA MET A 119 -11.70 -9.13 -8.44
C MET A 119 -11.83 -10.50 -7.80
N LYS A 120 -12.59 -10.59 -6.72
CA LYS A 120 -13.06 -11.84 -6.13
C LYS A 120 -14.55 -11.99 -6.32
N LYS A 121 -15.00 -13.23 -6.44
CA LYS A 121 -16.40 -13.58 -6.55
C LYS A 121 -16.80 -14.66 -5.56
N CYS A 122 -17.95 -14.50 -4.96
CA CYS A 122 -18.54 -15.54 -4.15
C CYS A 122 -19.14 -16.64 -5.04
N PRO A 123 -18.73 -17.91 -4.94
CA PRO A 123 -19.27 -18.97 -5.76
C PRO A 123 -20.72 -19.33 -5.38
N HIS A 124 -21.16 -18.98 -4.17
CA HIS A 124 -22.52 -19.28 -3.69
C HIS A 124 -23.53 -18.22 -4.09
N CYS A 125 -23.31 -16.93 -3.75
CA CYS A 125 -24.31 -15.88 -3.97
C CYS A 125 -23.96 -14.94 -5.14
N GLY A 126 -22.81 -15.12 -5.78
CA GLY A 126 -22.39 -14.31 -6.93
C GLY A 126 -21.87 -12.91 -6.59
N ASN A 127 -21.83 -12.55 -5.30
CA ASN A 127 -21.32 -11.24 -4.87
C ASN A 127 -19.88 -11.02 -5.34
N GLU A 128 -19.62 -9.87 -5.95
CA GLU A 128 -18.30 -9.47 -6.44
C GLU A 128 -17.66 -8.46 -5.48
N MET A 129 -16.34 -8.59 -5.27
CA MET A 129 -15.59 -7.77 -4.35
C MET A 129 -14.32 -7.26 -5.01
N PHE A 130 -14.06 -5.98 -4.83
CA PHE A 130 -12.92 -5.25 -5.36
C PHE A 130 -12.16 -4.55 -4.22
N PRO A 131 -10.88 -4.18 -4.40
CA PRO A 131 -10.18 -3.32 -3.46
C PRO A 131 -10.95 -2.04 -3.21
N SER A 132 -11.06 -1.63 -1.96
CA SER A 132 -11.76 -0.39 -1.57
C SER A 132 -10.79 0.76 -1.57
N VAL A 133 -11.11 1.82 -2.29
CA VAL A 133 -10.36 3.08 -2.23
C VAL A 133 -11.02 3.99 -1.21
N SER A 134 -10.23 4.47 -0.23
CA SER A 134 -10.67 5.45 0.76
C SER A 134 -10.03 6.80 0.43
N PRO A 135 -10.66 7.63 -0.40
CA PRO A 135 -10.11 8.93 -0.76
C PRO A 135 -10.04 9.83 0.47
N ALA A 136 -8.88 10.46 0.67
CA ALA A 136 -8.66 11.47 1.69
C ALA A 136 -8.39 12.82 1.03
N VAL A 137 -8.95 13.88 1.60
CA VAL A 137 -8.72 15.24 1.16
C VAL A 137 -8.08 16.05 2.28
N LEU A 138 -7.14 16.91 1.92
CA LEU A 138 -6.59 17.93 2.82
C LEU A 138 -7.26 19.24 2.50
N VAL A 139 -7.84 19.89 3.52
CA VAL A 139 -8.50 21.18 3.37
C VAL A 139 -7.72 22.23 4.14
N LEU A 140 -7.26 23.27 3.46
CA LEU A 140 -6.66 24.45 4.08
C LEU A 140 -7.76 25.49 4.30
N ILE A 141 -8.08 25.80 5.55
CA ILE A 141 -9.06 26.83 5.91
C ILE A 141 -8.31 28.12 6.22
N ARG A 142 -8.60 29.17 5.45
CA ARG A 142 -7.99 30.49 5.61
C ARG A 142 -9.05 31.54 5.89
N LYS A 143 -8.67 32.53 6.72
CA LYS A 143 -9.42 33.78 6.94
C LYS A 143 -8.45 34.95 6.88
N GLY A 144 -8.35 35.60 5.73
CA GLY A 144 -7.30 36.63 5.46
C GLY A 144 -5.91 35.93 5.52
N GLU A 145 -5.03 36.46 6.35
CA GLU A 145 -3.68 35.91 6.59
C GLU A 145 -3.64 34.77 7.63
N GLU A 146 -4.77 34.49 8.28
CA GLU A 146 -4.86 33.44 9.30
C GLU A 146 -5.18 32.09 8.67
N ILE A 147 -4.63 30.98 9.26
CA ILE A 147 -4.96 29.61 8.93
C ILE A 147 -5.48 28.88 10.15
N LEU A 148 -6.46 28.00 9.97
CA LEU A 148 -6.97 27.18 11.04
C LEU A 148 -6.08 25.95 11.21
N LEU A 149 -5.43 25.83 12.37
CA LEU A 149 -4.66 24.67 12.77
C LEU A 149 -5.42 23.90 13.85
N VAL A 150 -5.43 22.58 13.75
CA VAL A 150 -6.03 21.70 14.76
C VAL A 150 -4.99 20.71 15.25
N HIS A 151 -4.94 20.57 16.57
CA HIS A 151 -4.12 19.57 17.25
C HIS A 151 -5.03 18.57 17.97
N ALA A 152 -5.01 17.32 17.54
CA ALA A 152 -5.76 16.27 18.22
C ALA A 152 -5.04 15.84 19.53
N ARG A 153 -5.79 15.61 20.62
CA ARG A 153 -5.23 15.28 21.95
C ARG A 153 -4.37 14.01 21.96
N ASN A 154 -4.59 13.10 21.04
CA ASN A 154 -3.85 11.84 20.90
C ASN A 154 -2.61 11.94 20.01
N PHE A 155 -2.34 13.09 19.41
CA PHE A 155 -1.11 13.31 18.64
C PHE A 155 0.09 13.47 19.57
N ARG A 156 1.05 12.57 19.44
CA ARG A 156 2.32 12.59 20.21
C ARG A 156 3.39 13.37 19.43
N GLY A 157 3.12 14.58 18.99
CA GLY A 157 4.09 15.36 18.24
C GLY A 157 3.61 16.79 18.02
N THR A 158 4.48 17.62 17.46
CA THR A 158 4.19 19.02 17.12
C THR A 158 3.44 19.19 15.80
N PHE A 159 2.96 18.10 15.19
CA PHE A 159 2.19 18.17 13.94
C PHE A 159 0.77 18.63 14.22
N HIS A 160 0.36 19.67 13.50
CA HIS A 160 -1.00 20.18 13.52
C HIS A 160 -1.71 19.75 12.24
N GLY A 161 -2.87 19.10 12.38
CA GLY A 161 -3.73 18.75 11.25
C GLY A 161 -4.81 19.80 11.03
N LEU A 162 -5.26 19.95 9.81
CA LEU A 162 -6.43 20.75 9.46
C LEU A 162 -7.68 19.86 9.56
N VAL A 163 -8.67 20.24 10.36
CA VAL A 163 -9.96 19.56 10.45
C VAL A 163 -11.04 20.55 10.04
N PRO A 164 -11.97 20.19 9.14
CA PRO A 164 -13.11 21.05 8.85
C PRO A 164 -14.00 21.17 10.09
N PRO A 165 -14.61 22.34 10.34
CA PRO A 165 -15.55 22.51 11.45
C PRO A 165 -16.78 21.62 11.25
N PRO A 166 -17.37 21.05 12.31
CA PRO A 166 -18.61 20.30 12.21
C PRO A 166 -19.75 21.22 11.81
N GLY A 167 -20.41 20.92 10.69
CA GLY A 167 -21.71 21.50 10.34
C GLY A 167 -21.71 22.82 9.56
N GLY A 168 -21.06 22.87 8.41
CA GLY A 168 -21.24 23.96 7.46
C GLY A 168 -21.60 23.45 6.06
N ASN A 169 -22.85 23.66 5.63
CA ASN A 169 -23.31 23.40 4.26
C ASN A 169 -22.90 24.55 3.30
N GLU A 170 -21.68 25.05 3.38
CA GLU A 170 -21.17 25.94 2.34
C GLU A 170 -20.39 25.17 1.29
N PRO A 171 -20.67 25.39 -0.02
CA PRO A 171 -19.92 24.72 -1.07
C PRO A 171 -18.46 25.12 -0.99
N ALA A 172 -17.57 24.14 -1.00
CA ALA A 172 -16.14 24.38 -0.99
C ALA A 172 -15.72 25.25 -2.20
N PRO A 173 -14.86 26.24 -2.01
CA PRO A 173 -14.28 26.96 -3.13
C PRO A 173 -13.49 26.01 -4.03
N PRO A 174 -13.42 26.26 -5.35
CA PRO A 174 -12.72 25.38 -6.26
C PRO A 174 -11.26 25.21 -5.82
N ALA A 175 -10.81 23.94 -5.79
CA ALA A 175 -9.45 23.60 -5.42
C ALA A 175 -8.45 24.32 -6.33
N THR A 176 -7.64 25.19 -5.76
CA THR A 176 -6.51 25.76 -6.48
C THR A 176 -5.43 24.69 -6.62
N PRO A 177 -4.90 24.41 -7.81
CA PRO A 177 -3.84 23.43 -7.97
C PRO A 177 -2.61 23.89 -7.17
N ILE A 178 -2.10 22.99 -6.33
CA ILE A 178 -0.85 23.20 -5.61
C ILE A 178 0.25 23.23 -6.67
N SER A 179 0.83 24.39 -6.93
CA SER A 179 2.03 24.45 -7.75
C SER A 179 3.14 23.71 -7.02
N SER A 180 3.69 22.70 -7.66
CA SER A 180 4.89 22.02 -7.23
C SER A 180 6.03 23.02 -7.15
N ALA A 181 6.39 23.43 -5.97
CA ALA A 181 7.65 24.12 -5.71
C ALA A 181 8.51 23.18 -4.84
N CYS A 182 9.65 22.83 -5.40
CA CYS A 182 10.84 22.14 -4.94
C CYS A 182 10.87 21.58 -3.53
#